data_191afd2b322e9c6521319ab671dc5710
#
_entry.id   191afd2b322e9c6521319ab671dc5710
#
_cell.length_a   1.000
_cell.length_b   1.000
_cell.length_c   1.000
_cell.angle_alpha   90.00
_cell.angle_beta   90.00
_cell.angle_gamma   90.00
#
_symmetry.space_group_name_H-M   'P 1'
#
loop_
_entity.id
_entity.type
_entity.pdbx_description
1 polymer ?
#
loop_
_entity_poly.entity_id
_entity_poly.type
_entity_poly.pdbx_seq_one_letter_code
_entity_poly.pdbx_strand_id
1 'polypeptide(L)'
;MKKILFLTILALGIRTNTQAQTTWAEHVAPILYNSCTNCHISGGIAPFSLVGYSKAVANANGIADATQKRRMPPWPANSNYKRYAHERILSVEEIKTLQDWVAQGSKSGDISKAPADPKPNTGAVTVNPNLKLKMPNYSVNTSTDEYRCFVLPTGINVDQFITAIEVVPGNRQIVHHVLVFQDTSQIPVNKDKADPAPGYLAFGGTGSNTSQLIGIYVPGQEPYQFPTGFGARILKNSNIIIQVHYPAGIQNQLDSTKVLIKLNTGSLRPMIITPGINHNNSSLTNGPLYIPADQTKTFYSKTVLNFKLSVFAVGPHMHLVGKSIKAYNVNGKDTIPFVDIPNWDFHWQRTYILRTPTIVEK
;
A
#
# COMPACT_ATOMS: atom_id res chain seq x y z
N MET A 1 -32.88 -28.69 -79.65
CA MET A 1 -32.39 -29.12 -78.35
C MET A 1 -31.62 -27.94 -77.71
N LYS A 2 -32.27 -27.18 -76.77
CA LYS A 2 -31.66 -26.04 -76.09
C LYS A 2 -31.04 -26.55 -74.74
N LYS A 3 -29.70 -26.42 -74.63
CA LYS A 3 -28.97 -26.72 -73.37
C LYS A 3 -29.09 -25.52 -72.46
N ILE A 4 -29.73 -25.69 -71.33
CA ILE A 4 -29.78 -24.70 -70.24
C ILE A 4 -28.58 -24.95 -69.34
N LEU A 5 -27.69 -23.94 -69.24
CA LEU A 5 -26.52 -23.95 -68.38
C LEU A 5 -26.90 -23.38 -67.01
N PHE A 6 -26.93 -24.23 -65.96
CA PHE A 6 -27.16 -23.79 -64.56
C PHE A 6 -25.85 -23.24 -64.02
N LEU A 7 -25.82 -21.95 -63.75
CA LEU A 7 -24.72 -21.28 -63.08
C LEU A 7 -24.95 -21.33 -61.55
N THR A 8 -24.27 -22.21 -60.87
CA THR A 8 -24.31 -22.29 -59.40
C THR A 8 -23.38 -21.20 -58.80
N ILE A 9 -23.99 -20.13 -58.24
CA ILE A 9 -23.24 -19.08 -57.52
C ILE A 9 -22.95 -19.63 -56.10
N LEU A 10 -21.68 -19.95 -55.84
CA LEU A 10 -21.19 -20.33 -54.52
C LEU A 10 -20.99 -19.06 -53.70
N ALA A 11 -21.95 -18.72 -52.86
CA ALA A 11 -21.83 -17.62 -51.91
C ALA A 11 -20.86 -18.01 -50.79
N LEU A 12 -19.60 -17.55 -50.88
CA LEU A 12 -18.65 -17.60 -49.79
C LEU A 12 -19.13 -16.65 -48.68
N GLY A 13 -19.75 -17.19 -47.66
CA GLY A 13 -20.10 -16.45 -46.42
C GLY A 13 -18.83 -16.06 -45.72
N ILE A 14 -18.38 -14.82 -45.91
CA ILE A 14 -17.35 -14.20 -45.07
C ILE A 14 -17.95 -14.09 -43.65
N ARG A 15 -17.61 -15.03 -42.78
CA ARG A 15 -17.87 -14.88 -41.33
C ARG A 15 -16.94 -13.79 -40.81
N THR A 16 -17.39 -12.55 -40.82
CA THR A 16 -16.76 -11.49 -40.03
C THR A 16 -16.95 -11.86 -38.56
N ASN A 17 -15.91 -12.34 -37.92
CA ASN A 17 -15.85 -12.39 -36.47
C ASN A 17 -15.98 -10.93 -35.98
N THR A 18 -17.19 -10.47 -35.72
CA THR A 18 -17.44 -9.23 -35.02
C THR A 18 -17.04 -9.45 -33.55
N GLN A 19 -15.77 -9.23 -33.25
CA GLN A 19 -15.35 -9.16 -31.85
C GLN A 19 -16.14 -8.01 -31.23
N ALA A 20 -16.85 -8.30 -30.13
CA ALA A 20 -17.63 -7.28 -29.43
C ALA A 20 -16.73 -6.08 -29.09
N GLN A 21 -17.20 -4.88 -29.40
CA GLN A 21 -16.42 -3.66 -29.19
C GLN A 21 -16.22 -3.43 -27.69
N THR A 22 -14.96 -3.37 -27.27
CA THR A 22 -14.61 -3.01 -25.91
C THR A 22 -14.78 -1.51 -25.73
N THR A 23 -15.60 -1.11 -24.74
CA THR A 23 -15.94 0.29 -24.48
C THR A 23 -15.46 0.71 -23.09
N TRP A 24 -15.26 2.02 -22.91
CA TRP A 24 -14.87 2.53 -21.62
C TRP A 24 -15.95 2.30 -20.56
N ALA A 25 -17.20 2.67 -20.86
CA ALA A 25 -18.27 2.67 -19.87
C ALA A 25 -18.55 1.29 -19.27
N GLU A 26 -18.60 0.27 -20.12
CA GLU A 26 -19.04 -1.08 -19.70
C GLU A 26 -17.87 -1.99 -19.31
N HIS A 27 -16.65 -1.74 -19.84
CA HIS A 27 -15.53 -2.68 -19.70
C HIS A 27 -14.34 -2.08 -18.96
N VAL A 28 -13.96 -0.83 -19.27
CA VAL A 28 -12.72 -0.21 -18.76
C VAL A 28 -12.94 0.54 -17.46
N ALA A 29 -14.03 1.31 -17.34
CA ALA A 29 -14.32 2.08 -16.13
C ALA A 29 -14.40 1.21 -14.87
N PRO A 30 -15.07 0.02 -14.87
CA PRO A 30 -15.06 -0.86 -13.72
C PRO A 30 -13.63 -1.27 -13.28
N ILE A 31 -12.75 -1.60 -14.24
CA ILE A 31 -11.36 -1.98 -13.96
C ILE A 31 -10.59 -0.79 -13.36
N LEU A 32 -10.67 0.37 -14.02
CA LEU A 32 -9.96 1.59 -13.56
C LEU A 32 -10.44 2.03 -12.17
N TYR A 33 -11.75 2.00 -11.93
CA TYR A 33 -12.33 2.46 -10.68
C TYR A 33 -12.03 1.52 -9.52
N ASN A 34 -11.98 0.22 -9.76
CA ASN A 34 -11.60 -0.75 -8.76
C ASN A 34 -10.10 -0.74 -8.43
N SER A 35 -9.24 -0.60 -9.45
CA SER A 35 -7.82 -0.92 -9.31
C SER A 35 -6.87 0.28 -9.39
N CYS A 36 -7.29 1.42 -9.97
CA CYS A 36 -6.42 2.55 -10.27
C CYS A 36 -6.79 3.84 -9.53
N THR A 37 -8.09 4.12 -9.34
CA THR A 37 -8.55 5.41 -8.83
C THR A 37 -8.33 5.61 -7.34
N ASN A 38 -7.89 4.61 -6.59
CA ASN A 38 -7.40 4.82 -5.22
C ASN A 38 -6.21 5.81 -5.15
N CYS A 39 -5.43 5.87 -6.24
CA CYS A 39 -4.30 6.79 -6.40
C CYS A 39 -4.56 7.81 -7.51
N HIS A 40 -5.08 7.37 -8.67
CA HIS A 40 -5.36 8.19 -9.85
C HIS A 40 -6.73 8.87 -9.76
N ILE A 41 -6.90 9.72 -8.77
CA ILE A 41 -8.10 10.54 -8.51
C ILE A 41 -7.68 11.99 -8.27
N SER A 42 -8.58 12.94 -8.47
CA SER A 42 -8.27 14.36 -8.20
C SER A 42 -7.88 14.54 -6.73
N GLY A 43 -6.74 15.19 -6.46
CA GLY A 43 -6.16 15.34 -5.12
C GLY A 43 -5.55 14.03 -4.54
N GLY A 44 -5.43 12.98 -5.34
CA GLY A 44 -4.68 11.77 -5.00
C GLY A 44 -3.18 11.93 -5.20
N ILE A 45 -2.41 10.91 -4.81
CA ILE A 45 -0.94 10.89 -4.93
C ILE A 45 -0.45 10.79 -6.38
N ALA A 46 -1.22 10.18 -7.27
CA ALA A 46 -0.83 10.03 -8.66
C ALA A 46 -0.88 11.39 -9.39
N PRO A 47 0.01 11.63 -10.36
CA PRO A 47 0.15 12.93 -11.02
C PRO A 47 -1.04 13.31 -11.91
N PHE A 48 -1.93 12.36 -12.20
CA PHE A 48 -3.14 12.57 -12.99
C PHE A 48 -4.29 11.69 -12.52
N SER A 49 -5.52 12.12 -12.82
CA SER A 49 -6.73 11.35 -12.51
C SER A 49 -7.11 10.45 -13.69
N LEU A 50 -7.71 9.29 -13.39
CA LEU A 50 -8.34 8.37 -14.36
C LEU A 50 -9.86 8.28 -14.18
N VAL A 51 -10.45 9.20 -13.44
CA VAL A 51 -11.90 9.28 -13.23
C VAL A 51 -12.55 9.98 -14.42
N GLY A 52 -13.50 9.31 -15.04
CA GLY A 52 -14.23 9.79 -16.21
C GLY A 52 -13.54 9.46 -17.55
N TYR A 53 -14.37 9.33 -18.59
CA TYR A 53 -13.91 8.92 -19.93
C TYR A 53 -12.81 9.83 -20.50
N SER A 54 -12.99 11.15 -20.42
CA SER A 54 -12.03 12.11 -21.00
C SER A 54 -10.62 11.98 -20.43
N LYS A 55 -10.50 11.69 -19.14
CA LYS A 55 -9.19 11.48 -18.46
C LYS A 55 -8.60 10.12 -18.77
N ALA A 56 -9.44 9.09 -18.86
CA ALA A 56 -9.01 7.75 -19.23
C ALA A 56 -8.50 7.70 -20.66
N VAL A 57 -9.22 8.27 -21.62
CA VAL A 57 -8.80 8.26 -23.05
C VAL A 57 -7.54 9.09 -23.29
N ALA A 58 -7.35 10.19 -22.56
CA ALA A 58 -6.12 10.98 -22.65
C ALA A 58 -4.87 10.20 -22.19
N ASN A 59 -5.05 9.17 -21.39
CA ASN A 59 -3.97 8.31 -20.86
C ASN A 59 -4.01 6.88 -21.42
N ALA A 60 -4.82 6.61 -22.43
CA ALA A 60 -5.12 5.25 -22.90
C ALA A 60 -3.87 4.42 -23.24
N ASN A 61 -2.94 4.96 -24.02
CA ASN A 61 -1.68 4.28 -24.35
C ASN A 61 -0.81 4.01 -23.13
N GLY A 62 -0.75 4.95 -22.18
CA GLY A 62 -0.03 4.79 -20.92
C GLY A 62 -0.65 3.70 -20.04
N ILE A 63 -1.98 3.64 -19.97
CA ILE A 63 -2.71 2.57 -19.28
C ILE A 63 -2.35 1.22 -19.87
N ALA A 64 -2.45 1.06 -21.19
CA ALA A 64 -2.14 -0.18 -21.87
C ALA A 64 -0.68 -0.61 -21.63
N ASP A 65 0.29 0.26 -21.86
CA ASP A 65 1.71 -0.05 -21.65
C ASP A 65 2.04 -0.41 -20.20
N ALA A 66 1.55 0.40 -19.24
CA ALA A 66 1.86 0.19 -17.82
C ALA A 66 1.23 -1.09 -17.26
N THR A 67 0.02 -1.46 -17.70
CA THR A 67 -0.66 -2.67 -17.25
C THR A 67 -0.11 -3.93 -17.93
N GLN A 68 0.22 -3.86 -19.21
CA GLN A 68 0.87 -4.95 -19.94
C GLN A 68 2.23 -5.32 -19.31
N LYS A 69 3.02 -4.31 -18.95
CA LYS A 69 4.31 -4.48 -18.27
C LYS A 69 4.18 -4.74 -16.77
N ARG A 70 2.95 -4.83 -16.26
CA ARG A 70 2.64 -5.00 -14.83
C ARG A 70 3.32 -3.98 -13.90
N ARG A 71 3.60 -2.77 -14.42
CA ARG A 71 4.07 -1.64 -13.61
C ARG A 71 2.94 -0.99 -12.81
N MET A 72 1.70 -1.11 -13.32
CA MET A 72 0.48 -0.62 -12.67
C MET A 72 -0.62 -1.69 -12.66
N PRO A 73 -1.41 -1.82 -11.58
CA PRO A 73 -1.16 -1.19 -10.26
C PRO A 73 0.15 -1.66 -9.65
N PRO A 74 0.82 -0.84 -8.80
CA PRO A 74 2.10 -1.22 -8.20
C PRO A 74 1.88 -2.36 -7.19
N TRP A 75 2.41 -3.53 -7.52
CA TRP A 75 2.36 -4.73 -6.69
C TRP A 75 3.63 -5.55 -6.86
N PRO A 76 4.72 -5.22 -6.14
CA PRO A 76 6.00 -5.87 -6.34
C PRO A 76 6.08 -7.32 -5.85
N ALA A 77 5.17 -7.77 -4.96
CA ALA A 77 5.20 -9.14 -4.45
C ALA A 77 4.76 -10.17 -5.50
N ASN A 78 5.50 -11.26 -5.58
CA ASN A 78 5.24 -12.38 -6.48
C ASN A 78 4.00 -13.17 -6.04
N SER A 79 2.91 -13.05 -6.78
CA SER A 79 1.64 -13.69 -6.50
C SER A 79 1.65 -15.22 -6.65
N ASN A 80 2.64 -15.76 -7.39
CA ASN A 80 2.84 -17.20 -7.50
C ASN A 80 3.55 -17.79 -6.27
N TYR A 81 4.26 -16.96 -5.51
CA TYR A 81 4.92 -17.39 -4.29
C TYR A 81 3.98 -17.36 -3.08
N LYS A 82 3.19 -16.28 -2.93
CA LYS A 82 2.20 -16.12 -1.86
C LYS A 82 1.08 -15.18 -2.31
N ARG A 83 -0.14 -15.46 -1.84
CA ARG A 83 -1.30 -14.59 -2.07
C ARG A 83 -1.65 -13.85 -0.78
N TYR A 84 -2.16 -12.61 -0.93
CA TYR A 84 -2.44 -11.71 0.18
C TYR A 84 -3.89 -11.21 0.15
N ALA A 85 -4.35 -10.65 1.27
CA ALA A 85 -5.57 -9.85 1.27
C ALA A 85 -5.31 -8.52 0.53
N HIS A 86 -6.36 -7.97 -0.10
CA HIS A 86 -6.32 -6.67 -0.79
C HIS A 86 -5.24 -6.57 -1.88
N GLU A 87 -4.97 -7.68 -2.57
CA GLU A 87 -4.05 -7.67 -3.72
C GLU A 87 -4.56 -6.74 -4.82
N ARG A 88 -3.64 -5.98 -5.41
CA ARG A 88 -3.90 -5.11 -6.56
C ARG A 88 -3.23 -5.66 -7.81
N ILE A 89 -3.70 -6.80 -8.25
CA ILE A 89 -3.17 -7.51 -9.41
C ILE A 89 -4.30 -7.62 -10.42
N LEU A 90 -4.09 -7.08 -11.61
CA LEU A 90 -5.01 -7.27 -12.71
C LEU A 90 -4.89 -8.70 -13.24
N SER A 91 -6.03 -9.30 -13.55
CA SER A 91 -6.09 -10.56 -14.26
C SER A 91 -5.57 -10.42 -15.70
N VAL A 92 -5.31 -11.54 -16.35
CA VAL A 92 -4.92 -11.54 -17.78
C VAL A 92 -6.03 -10.96 -18.63
N GLU A 93 -7.28 -11.27 -18.29
CA GLU A 93 -8.50 -10.81 -18.99
C GLU A 93 -8.68 -9.31 -18.81
N GLU A 94 -8.47 -8.76 -17.61
CA GLU A 94 -8.55 -7.32 -17.37
C GLU A 94 -7.47 -6.57 -18.15
N ILE A 95 -6.24 -7.08 -18.16
CA ILE A 95 -5.15 -6.49 -18.97
C ILE A 95 -5.52 -6.55 -20.45
N LYS A 96 -6.02 -7.69 -20.93
CA LYS A 96 -6.47 -7.83 -22.33
C LYS A 96 -7.60 -6.85 -22.66
N THR A 97 -8.56 -6.66 -21.76
CA THR A 97 -9.66 -5.69 -21.95
C THR A 97 -9.11 -4.27 -22.16
N LEU A 98 -8.14 -3.86 -21.34
CA LEU A 98 -7.49 -2.56 -21.48
C LEU A 98 -6.73 -2.42 -22.82
N GLN A 99 -6.04 -3.49 -23.25
CA GLN A 99 -5.34 -3.54 -24.54
C GLN A 99 -6.32 -3.45 -25.71
N ASP A 100 -7.38 -4.28 -25.70
CA ASP A 100 -8.38 -4.30 -26.75
C ASP A 100 -9.10 -2.96 -26.88
N TRP A 101 -9.42 -2.31 -25.76
CA TRP A 101 -10.02 -0.97 -25.75
C TRP A 101 -9.15 0.04 -26.49
N VAL A 102 -7.85 0.05 -26.22
CA VAL A 102 -6.91 0.97 -26.86
C VAL A 102 -6.76 0.61 -28.36
N ALA A 103 -6.58 -0.66 -28.67
CA ALA A 103 -6.44 -1.13 -30.06
C ALA A 103 -7.69 -0.83 -30.92
N GLN A 104 -8.89 -0.81 -30.31
CA GLN A 104 -10.16 -0.51 -30.96
C GLN A 104 -10.50 1.00 -30.99
N GLY A 105 -9.54 1.87 -30.65
CA GLY A 105 -9.69 3.33 -30.72
C GLY A 105 -10.35 3.96 -29.51
N SER A 106 -10.27 3.30 -28.35
CA SER A 106 -10.63 3.85 -27.02
C SER A 106 -12.04 4.45 -26.95
N LYS A 107 -13.04 3.76 -27.49
CA LYS A 107 -14.42 4.26 -27.58
C LYS A 107 -15.07 4.38 -26.19
N SER A 108 -15.92 5.40 -26.02
CA SER A 108 -16.66 5.65 -24.76
C SER A 108 -17.70 4.57 -24.45
N GLY A 109 -18.40 4.09 -25.48
CA GLY A 109 -19.64 3.34 -25.27
C GLY A 109 -20.78 4.24 -24.77
N ASP A 110 -21.81 3.62 -24.22
CA ASP A 110 -22.93 4.29 -23.56
C ASP A 110 -22.53 4.74 -22.15
N ILE A 111 -22.28 6.02 -21.98
CA ILE A 111 -21.82 6.62 -20.71
C ILE A 111 -22.80 6.37 -19.56
N SER A 112 -24.11 6.21 -19.86
CA SER A 112 -25.11 5.93 -18.81
C SER A 112 -24.91 4.59 -18.11
N LYS A 113 -24.18 3.68 -18.74
CA LYS A 113 -23.82 2.35 -18.20
C LYS A 113 -22.53 2.34 -17.39
N ALA A 114 -21.80 3.44 -17.36
CA ALA A 114 -20.60 3.53 -16.55
C ALA A 114 -20.94 3.47 -15.05
N PRO A 115 -20.08 2.85 -14.22
CA PRO A 115 -20.23 2.93 -12.78
C PRO A 115 -20.13 4.40 -12.33
N ALA A 116 -20.76 4.71 -11.19
CA ALA A 116 -20.66 6.04 -10.61
C ALA A 116 -19.19 6.40 -10.34
N ASP A 117 -18.85 7.66 -10.62
CA ASP A 117 -17.49 8.15 -10.40
C ASP A 117 -17.07 7.94 -8.94
N PRO A 118 -15.89 7.34 -8.70
CA PRO A 118 -15.38 7.18 -7.35
C PRO A 118 -15.13 8.55 -6.71
N LYS A 119 -15.49 8.67 -5.45
CA LYS A 119 -15.21 9.86 -4.66
C LYS A 119 -13.82 9.71 -4.02
N PRO A 120 -13.04 10.79 -3.91
CA PRO A 120 -11.83 10.77 -3.10
C PRO A 120 -12.17 10.27 -1.69
N ASN A 121 -11.40 9.33 -1.17
CA ASN A 121 -11.55 8.95 0.24
C ASN A 121 -11.14 10.17 1.10
N THR A 122 -12.09 10.99 1.47
CA THR A 122 -11.89 12.20 2.29
C THR A 122 -11.75 11.87 3.79
N GLY A 123 -11.48 10.59 4.13
CA GLY A 123 -11.51 10.09 5.49
C GLY A 123 -12.93 9.69 5.89
N ALA A 124 -13.71 9.19 4.92
CA ALA A 124 -14.91 8.44 5.24
C ALA A 124 -14.48 7.23 6.07
N VAL A 125 -14.91 7.25 7.32
CA VAL A 125 -14.41 6.44 8.39
C VAL A 125 -14.89 5.00 8.20
N THR A 126 -14.08 4.19 7.55
CA THR A 126 -14.34 2.76 7.43
C THR A 126 -14.16 2.02 8.76
N VAL A 127 -13.40 2.61 9.69
CA VAL A 127 -13.07 1.97 10.97
C VAL A 127 -14.00 2.34 12.12
N ASN A 128 -14.99 3.21 11.93
CA ASN A 128 -15.88 3.71 12.99
C ASN A 128 -15.11 4.10 14.27
N PRO A 129 -14.23 5.13 14.24
CA PRO A 129 -13.30 5.43 15.32
C PRO A 129 -13.99 6.06 16.53
N ASN A 130 -13.50 5.73 17.71
CA ASN A 130 -13.82 6.40 18.95
C ASN A 130 -12.66 7.25 19.51
N LEU A 131 -11.50 7.22 18.84
CA LEU A 131 -10.40 8.16 19.08
C LEU A 131 -9.98 8.76 17.72
N LYS A 132 -10.01 10.10 17.64
CA LYS A 132 -9.65 10.85 16.44
C LYS A 132 -8.57 11.85 16.82
N LEU A 133 -7.39 11.68 16.24
CA LEU A 133 -6.24 12.54 16.48
C LEU A 133 -5.89 13.29 15.19
N LYS A 134 -5.47 14.53 15.32
CA LYS A 134 -5.05 15.36 14.20
C LYS A 134 -3.77 16.10 14.58
N MET A 135 -2.78 16.07 13.72
CA MET A 135 -1.59 16.88 13.91
C MET A 135 -1.88 18.37 13.69
N PRO A 136 -1.08 19.28 14.23
CA PRO A 136 -1.14 20.70 13.89
C PRO A 136 -1.01 20.91 12.39
N ASN A 137 -1.53 22.02 11.87
CA ASN A 137 -1.25 22.40 10.51
C ASN A 137 0.25 22.66 10.36
N TYR A 138 0.85 22.00 9.40
CA TYR A 138 2.27 22.12 9.11
C TYR A 138 2.46 22.55 7.65
N SER A 139 3.25 23.61 7.44
CA SER A 139 3.64 24.07 6.10
C SER A 139 4.93 23.37 5.71
N VAL A 140 4.82 22.43 4.78
CA VAL A 140 5.96 21.67 4.26
C VAL A 140 6.69 22.53 3.25
N ASN A 141 7.98 22.75 3.50
CA ASN A 141 8.88 23.48 2.62
C ASN A 141 10.27 22.85 2.70
N THR A 142 10.53 21.87 1.84
CA THR A 142 11.76 21.09 1.90
C THR A 142 12.38 20.85 0.53
N SER A 143 13.70 20.96 0.44
CA SER A 143 14.50 20.64 -0.76
C SER A 143 15.01 19.19 -0.75
N THR A 144 14.95 18.51 0.39
CA THR A 144 15.38 17.13 0.60
C THR A 144 14.23 16.33 1.22
N ASP A 145 14.35 15.01 1.30
CA ASP A 145 13.40 14.20 2.04
C ASP A 145 13.33 14.65 3.50
N GLU A 146 12.12 14.90 3.99
CA GLU A 146 11.88 15.30 5.38
C GLU A 146 11.11 14.20 6.12
N TYR A 147 11.61 13.82 7.29
CA TYR A 147 10.96 12.88 8.21
C TYR A 147 10.63 13.64 9.50
N ARG A 148 9.36 13.99 9.67
CA ARG A 148 8.90 14.82 10.78
C ARG A 148 7.93 14.09 11.67
N CYS A 149 8.20 14.10 12.97
CA CYS A 149 7.37 13.49 14.00
C CYS A 149 6.45 14.52 14.63
N PHE A 150 5.19 14.15 14.82
CA PHE A 150 4.20 14.96 15.52
C PHE A 150 3.65 14.17 16.71
N VAL A 151 3.62 14.81 17.88
CA VAL A 151 3.12 14.22 19.12
C VAL A 151 1.63 14.51 19.27
N LEU A 152 0.83 13.47 19.39
CA LEU A 152 -0.62 13.55 19.47
C LEU A 152 -1.08 12.93 20.82
N PRO A 153 -1.43 13.75 21.82
CA PRO A 153 -1.91 13.25 23.10
C PRO A 153 -3.21 12.44 22.95
N THR A 154 -3.26 11.25 23.53
CA THR A 154 -4.43 10.36 23.41
C THR A 154 -5.51 10.63 24.44
N GLY A 155 -5.13 11.12 25.62
CA GLY A 155 -6.02 11.24 26.77
C GLY A 155 -6.46 9.90 27.39
N ILE A 156 -5.84 8.78 26.99
CA ILE A 156 -6.19 7.45 27.49
C ILE A 156 -5.64 7.28 28.90
N ASN A 157 -6.51 6.98 29.88
CA ASN A 157 -6.16 6.81 31.29
C ASN A 157 -6.15 5.34 31.75
N VAL A 158 -6.58 4.41 30.91
CA VAL A 158 -6.54 2.95 31.16
C VAL A 158 -6.02 2.26 29.91
N ASP A 159 -5.34 1.12 30.08
CA ASP A 159 -4.89 0.31 28.96
C ASP A 159 -6.08 -0.20 28.14
N GLN A 160 -5.97 -0.15 26.82
CA GLN A 160 -6.99 -0.58 25.88
C GLN A 160 -6.37 -1.34 24.72
N PHE A 161 -7.19 -1.73 23.76
CA PHE A 161 -6.74 -2.34 22.51
C PHE A 161 -7.20 -1.52 21.32
N ILE A 162 -6.31 -1.34 20.37
CA ILE A 162 -6.62 -0.84 19.04
C ILE A 162 -7.12 -2.01 18.20
N THR A 163 -8.33 -1.92 17.69
CA THR A 163 -8.93 -2.94 16.79
C THR A 163 -8.96 -2.51 15.34
N ALA A 164 -8.82 -1.22 15.08
CA ALA A 164 -8.60 -0.71 13.73
C ALA A 164 -7.87 0.64 13.79
N ILE A 165 -7.08 0.92 12.76
CA ILE A 165 -6.34 2.18 12.60
C ILE A 165 -6.38 2.63 11.14
N GLU A 166 -6.66 3.90 10.94
CA GLU A 166 -6.64 4.56 9.63
C GLU A 166 -5.84 5.86 9.73
N VAL A 167 -4.89 6.03 8.83
CA VAL A 167 -4.21 7.31 8.64
C VAL A 167 -4.85 8.02 7.46
N VAL A 168 -5.25 9.25 7.66
CA VAL A 168 -5.87 10.11 6.64
C VAL A 168 -4.96 11.30 6.41
N PRO A 169 -4.13 11.29 5.37
CA PRO A 169 -3.31 12.43 5.00
C PRO A 169 -4.16 13.69 4.80
N GLY A 170 -3.71 14.80 5.34
CA GLY A 170 -4.32 16.11 5.07
C GLY A 170 -4.06 16.56 3.64
N ASN A 171 -2.86 16.27 3.15
CA ASN A 171 -2.48 16.48 1.75
C ASN A 171 -1.87 15.20 1.16
N ARG A 172 -2.68 14.46 0.39
CA ARG A 172 -2.28 13.18 -0.20
C ARG A 172 -1.21 13.30 -1.29
N GLN A 173 -1.02 14.48 -1.85
CA GLN A 173 -0.04 14.70 -2.91
C GLN A 173 1.39 14.75 -2.38
N ILE A 174 1.56 15.11 -1.11
CA ILE A 174 2.88 15.33 -0.50
C ILE A 174 3.22 14.34 0.63
N VAL A 175 2.24 13.60 1.15
CA VAL A 175 2.48 12.59 2.19
C VAL A 175 2.85 11.27 1.53
N HIS A 176 4.15 10.90 1.59
CA HIS A 176 4.65 9.67 0.98
C HIS A 176 4.33 8.43 1.83
N HIS A 177 4.62 8.47 3.13
CA HIS A 177 4.18 7.46 4.08
C HIS A 177 4.09 8.04 5.49
N VAL A 178 3.40 7.32 6.38
CA VAL A 178 3.31 7.67 7.80
C VAL A 178 3.55 6.42 8.63
N LEU A 179 4.47 6.50 9.56
CA LEU A 179 4.64 5.51 10.62
C LEU A 179 3.92 6.01 11.88
N VAL A 180 3.15 5.14 12.50
CA VAL A 180 2.37 5.46 13.70
C VAL A 180 2.92 4.68 14.89
N PHE A 181 3.36 5.40 15.89
CA PHE A 181 3.91 4.82 17.12
C PHE A 181 3.05 5.19 18.31
N GLN A 182 3.14 4.42 19.38
CA GLN A 182 2.78 4.84 20.74
C GLN A 182 4.04 5.01 21.58
N ASP A 183 4.02 5.98 22.48
CA ASP A 183 5.10 6.21 23.44
C ASP A 183 4.55 6.77 24.75
N THR A 184 5.01 6.22 25.88
CA THR A 184 4.63 6.67 27.23
C THR A 184 5.69 7.54 27.90
N SER A 185 6.86 7.69 27.24
CA SER A 185 7.94 8.53 27.77
C SER A 185 7.72 10.01 27.42
N GLN A 186 8.49 10.87 28.07
CA GLN A 186 8.52 12.29 27.75
C GLN A 186 9.51 12.63 26.62
N ILE A 187 10.24 11.63 26.08
CA ILE A 187 11.28 11.89 25.06
C ILE A 187 10.72 12.56 23.82
N PRO A 188 9.66 12.04 23.13
CA PRO A 188 9.07 12.71 21.98
C PRO A 188 8.49 14.09 22.31
N VAL A 189 7.86 14.22 23.47
CA VAL A 189 7.27 15.49 23.93
C VAL A 189 8.34 16.56 24.13
N ASN A 190 9.49 16.19 24.73
CA ASN A 190 10.59 17.13 24.95
C ASN A 190 11.28 17.52 23.62
N LYS A 191 11.37 16.59 22.67
CA LYS A 191 11.90 16.90 21.31
C LYS A 191 10.97 17.86 20.57
N ASP A 192 9.65 17.64 20.62
CA ASP A 192 8.65 18.49 20.00
C ASP A 192 8.66 19.92 20.59
N LYS A 193 8.81 20.05 21.92
CA LYS A 193 8.95 21.35 22.57
C LYS A 193 10.25 22.09 22.25
N ALA A 194 11.31 21.37 21.92
CA ALA A 194 12.60 21.94 21.61
C ALA A 194 12.72 22.40 20.13
N ASP A 195 11.88 21.89 19.24
CA ASP A 195 11.83 22.30 17.84
C ASP A 195 10.96 23.57 17.70
N PRO A 196 11.42 24.62 17.02
CA PRO A 196 10.65 25.86 16.87
C PRO A 196 9.42 25.71 15.94
N ALA A 197 9.44 24.72 15.06
CA ALA A 197 8.32 24.39 14.17
C ALA A 197 7.41 23.30 14.78
N PRO A 198 6.16 23.17 14.34
CA PRO A 198 5.31 22.06 14.78
C PRO A 198 5.95 20.70 14.48
N GLY A 199 6.00 19.82 15.46
CA GLY A 199 6.70 18.56 15.37
C GLY A 199 8.22 18.71 15.44
N TYR A 200 8.95 17.60 15.25
CA TYR A 200 10.42 17.58 15.27
C TYR A 200 10.99 16.61 14.22
N LEU A 201 12.21 16.88 13.76
CA LEU A 201 12.89 16.02 12.79
C LEU A 201 13.42 14.75 13.47
N ALA A 202 13.13 13.59 12.86
CA ALA A 202 13.69 12.31 13.28
C ALA A 202 13.69 11.31 12.13
N PHE A 203 14.85 10.82 11.75
CA PHE A 203 15.02 9.78 10.73
C PHE A 203 15.06 8.40 11.38
N GLY A 204 14.41 7.42 10.76
CA GLY A 204 14.45 6.01 11.19
C GLY A 204 13.66 5.69 12.47
N GLY A 205 12.69 6.52 12.84
CA GLY A 205 11.81 6.34 14.00
C GLY A 205 11.56 7.65 14.74
N THR A 206 11.14 7.58 15.99
CA THR A 206 10.78 8.77 16.79
C THR A 206 11.95 9.39 17.57
N GLY A 207 13.13 8.78 17.49
CA GLY A 207 14.25 9.15 18.35
C GLY A 207 14.06 8.79 19.84
N SER A 208 13.10 7.91 20.14
CA SER A 208 12.85 7.31 21.45
C SER A 208 12.92 5.80 21.36
N ASN A 209 13.65 5.17 22.24
CA ASN A 209 13.79 3.71 22.31
C ASN A 209 12.56 3.00 22.89
N THR A 210 11.65 3.76 23.49
CA THR A 210 10.39 3.25 24.09
C THR A 210 9.22 3.30 23.13
N SER A 211 9.36 3.97 21.98
CA SER A 211 8.31 4.03 20.97
C SER A 211 8.05 2.67 20.35
N GLN A 212 6.79 2.27 20.32
CA GLN A 212 6.32 1.02 19.72
C GLN A 212 5.55 1.33 18.45
N LEU A 213 5.95 0.74 17.33
CA LEU A 213 5.23 0.86 16.07
C LEU A 213 3.89 0.12 16.16
N ILE A 214 2.79 0.80 15.82
CA ILE A 214 1.43 0.26 15.88
C ILE A 214 0.67 0.36 14.57
N GLY A 215 1.21 1.09 13.58
CA GLY A 215 0.58 1.24 12.27
C GLY A 215 1.53 1.85 11.26
N ILE A 216 1.23 1.58 9.99
CA ILE A 216 1.95 2.11 8.84
C ILE A 216 0.91 2.53 7.81
N TYR A 217 1.11 3.67 7.18
CA TYR A 217 0.35 4.12 6.03
C TYR A 217 1.28 4.31 4.84
N VAL A 218 0.84 3.81 3.69
CA VAL A 218 1.40 4.13 2.38
C VAL A 218 0.26 4.49 1.43
N PRO A 219 0.49 5.27 0.37
CA PRO A 219 -0.54 5.66 -0.58
C PRO A 219 -1.32 4.48 -1.14
N GLY A 220 -2.63 4.62 -1.11
CA GLY A 220 -3.53 3.57 -1.56
C GLY A 220 -3.69 2.37 -0.62
N GLN A 221 -3.11 2.38 0.57
CA GLN A 221 -3.36 1.34 1.56
C GLN A 221 -4.76 1.49 2.16
N GLU A 222 -5.45 0.35 2.31
CA GLU A 222 -6.71 0.27 3.03
C GLU A 222 -6.48 0.46 4.54
N PRO A 223 -7.48 0.96 5.29
CA PRO A 223 -7.42 0.99 6.74
C PRO A 223 -7.11 -0.39 7.31
N TYR A 224 -6.22 -0.44 8.29
CA TYR A 224 -5.86 -1.71 8.91
C TYR A 224 -6.89 -2.08 9.98
N GLN A 225 -7.53 -3.22 9.80
CA GLN A 225 -8.44 -3.82 10.78
C GLN A 225 -7.80 -5.11 11.32
N PHE A 226 -7.71 -5.17 12.66
CA PHE A 226 -7.22 -6.37 13.31
C PHE A 226 -8.26 -7.49 13.20
N PRO A 227 -7.85 -8.75 13.08
CA PRO A 227 -8.78 -9.87 13.06
C PRO A 227 -9.62 -9.92 14.35
N THR A 228 -10.83 -10.43 14.25
CA THR A 228 -11.73 -10.58 15.42
C THR A 228 -11.03 -11.30 16.56
N GLY A 229 -11.14 -10.76 17.77
CA GLY A 229 -10.48 -11.29 18.97
C GLY A 229 -9.03 -10.82 19.16
N PHE A 230 -8.48 -9.99 18.26
CA PHE A 230 -7.11 -9.48 18.33
C PHE A 230 -7.09 -7.94 18.34
N GLY A 231 -6.00 -7.40 18.86
CA GLY A 231 -5.76 -5.94 18.84
C GLY A 231 -4.34 -5.59 19.24
N ALA A 232 -3.88 -4.42 18.82
CA ALA A 232 -2.64 -3.85 19.36
C ALA A 232 -2.91 -3.18 20.70
N ARG A 233 -2.12 -3.53 21.72
CA ARG A 233 -2.26 -2.89 23.03
C ARG A 233 -1.85 -1.43 22.97
N ILE A 234 -2.69 -0.53 23.47
CA ILE A 234 -2.36 0.87 23.69
C ILE A 234 -2.33 1.13 25.19
N LEU A 235 -1.24 1.71 25.64
CA LEU A 235 -0.98 1.91 27.07
C LEU A 235 -1.63 3.21 27.57
N LYS A 236 -2.04 3.21 28.82
CA LYS A 236 -2.49 4.43 29.50
C LYS A 236 -1.40 5.51 29.44
N ASN A 237 -1.82 6.75 29.36
CA ASN A 237 -0.96 7.94 29.30
C ASN A 237 0.02 7.95 28.08
N SER A 238 -0.21 7.09 27.08
CA SER A 238 0.60 7.13 25.87
C SER A 238 0.19 8.31 24.99
N ASN A 239 1.17 8.84 24.26
CA ASN A 239 0.96 9.67 23.08
C ASN A 239 1.01 8.80 21.84
N ILE A 240 0.26 9.16 20.82
CA ILE A 240 0.52 8.71 19.46
C ILE A 240 1.55 9.65 18.85
N ILE A 241 2.59 9.08 18.28
CA ILE A 241 3.58 9.83 17.50
C ILE A 241 3.43 9.39 16.05
N ILE A 242 3.18 10.33 15.15
CA ILE A 242 3.22 10.05 13.72
C ILE A 242 4.50 10.61 13.15
N GLN A 243 5.28 9.75 12.48
CA GLN A 243 6.38 10.19 11.65
C GLN A 243 5.89 10.27 10.21
N VAL A 244 5.84 11.46 9.67
CA VAL A 244 5.41 11.72 8.29
C VAL A 244 6.64 11.91 7.42
N HIS A 245 6.69 11.20 6.30
CA HIS A 245 7.70 11.39 5.26
C HIS A 245 7.15 12.29 4.17
N TYR A 246 7.80 13.42 3.97
CA TYR A 246 7.57 14.35 2.87
C TYR A 246 8.73 14.25 1.88
N PRO A 247 8.49 13.94 0.59
CA PRO A 247 9.54 13.88 -0.43
C PRO A 247 10.20 15.24 -0.68
N ALA A 248 11.39 15.19 -1.22
CA ALA A 248 12.14 16.37 -1.64
C ALA A 248 11.37 17.24 -2.65
N GLY A 249 11.61 18.54 -2.63
CA GLY A 249 11.10 19.49 -3.62
C GLY A 249 9.70 20.05 -3.35
N ILE A 250 9.14 19.80 -2.16
CA ILE A 250 7.85 20.37 -1.77
C ILE A 250 8.05 21.83 -1.34
N GLN A 251 7.20 22.72 -1.86
CA GLN A 251 7.23 24.13 -1.53
C GLN A 251 5.87 24.62 -1.05
N ASN A 252 5.83 25.19 0.16
CA ASN A 252 4.69 25.87 0.76
C ASN A 252 3.36 25.10 0.67
N GLN A 253 3.40 23.78 0.89
CA GLN A 253 2.23 22.93 0.90
C GLN A 253 1.79 22.66 2.33
N LEU A 254 0.50 22.79 2.62
CA LEU A 254 -0.05 22.49 3.94
C LEU A 254 -0.40 21.01 4.05
N ASP A 255 -0.06 20.42 5.19
CA ASP A 255 -0.57 19.13 5.65
C ASP A 255 -1.19 19.24 7.04
N SER A 256 -2.13 18.33 7.34
CA SER A 256 -2.79 18.19 8.64
C SER A 256 -3.32 16.77 8.81
N THR A 257 -2.41 15.81 8.67
CA THR A 257 -2.69 14.36 8.74
C THR A 257 -3.40 13.98 10.02
N LYS A 258 -4.36 13.05 9.91
CA LYS A 258 -5.17 12.53 11.00
C LYS A 258 -4.88 11.04 11.21
N VAL A 259 -5.05 10.61 12.47
CA VAL A 259 -5.07 9.18 12.82
C VAL A 259 -6.41 8.88 13.46
N LEU A 260 -7.13 7.95 12.89
CA LEU A 260 -8.44 7.48 13.32
C LEU A 260 -8.27 6.09 13.90
N ILE A 261 -8.67 5.91 15.16
CA ILE A 261 -8.43 4.67 15.90
C ILE A 261 -9.76 4.16 16.44
N LYS A 262 -10.00 2.85 16.28
CA LYS A 262 -11.05 2.14 16.99
C LYS A 262 -10.45 1.47 18.21
N LEU A 263 -10.85 1.94 19.37
CA LEU A 263 -10.46 1.38 20.67
C LEU A 263 -11.50 0.38 21.18
N ASN A 264 -11.02 -0.60 21.93
CA ASN A 264 -11.81 -1.61 22.63
C ASN A 264 -11.25 -1.79 24.05
N THR A 265 -12.13 -1.80 25.04
CA THR A 265 -11.80 -1.98 26.47
C THR A 265 -11.86 -3.44 26.91
N GLY A 266 -12.39 -4.34 26.05
CA GLY A 266 -12.45 -5.77 26.35
C GLY A 266 -11.08 -6.43 26.27
N SER A 267 -10.98 -7.63 26.83
CA SER A 267 -9.75 -8.43 26.73
C SER A 267 -9.61 -9.03 25.33
N LEU A 268 -8.54 -8.67 24.63
CA LEU A 268 -8.19 -9.18 23.31
C LEU A 268 -6.82 -9.85 23.35
N ARG A 269 -6.59 -10.72 22.40
CA ARG A 269 -5.27 -11.30 22.19
C ARG A 269 -4.35 -10.23 21.57
N PRO A 270 -3.19 -9.92 22.19
CA PRO A 270 -2.34 -8.85 21.69
C PRO A 270 -1.68 -9.22 20.37
N MET A 271 -1.65 -8.24 19.45
CA MET A 271 -0.81 -8.26 18.26
C MET A 271 0.29 -7.21 18.39
N ILE A 272 1.46 -7.53 17.88
CA ILE A 272 2.61 -6.63 17.86
C ILE A 272 3.15 -6.50 16.44
N ILE A 273 3.68 -5.34 16.12
CA ILE A 273 4.55 -5.12 14.96
C ILE A 273 5.99 -5.18 15.49
N THR A 274 6.77 -6.09 14.98
CA THR A 274 8.15 -6.27 15.41
C THR A 274 9.06 -6.51 14.20
N PRO A 275 10.29 -6.00 14.21
CA PRO A 275 11.32 -6.39 13.24
C PRO A 275 11.78 -7.82 13.56
N GLY A 276 10.97 -8.82 13.19
CA GLY A 276 11.22 -10.23 13.48
C GLY A 276 12.54 -10.75 12.87
N ILE A 277 12.91 -10.20 11.70
CA ILE A 277 14.17 -10.45 11.02
C ILE A 277 14.73 -9.11 10.59
N ASN A 278 15.98 -8.82 10.90
CA ASN A 278 16.60 -7.54 10.60
C ASN A 278 18.04 -7.70 10.07
N HIS A 279 18.70 -6.59 9.78
CA HIS A 279 20.04 -6.51 9.22
C HIS A 279 21.15 -6.39 10.26
N ASN A 280 20.85 -6.51 11.53
CA ASN A 280 21.87 -6.42 12.59
C ASN A 280 22.87 -7.57 12.46
N ASN A 281 24.12 -7.31 12.81
CA ASN A 281 25.19 -8.31 12.70
C ASN A 281 24.89 -9.60 13.45
N SER A 282 24.13 -9.55 14.55
CA SER A 282 23.67 -10.73 15.29
C SER A 282 22.63 -11.56 14.56
N SER A 283 21.93 -11.01 13.58
CA SER A 283 20.89 -11.68 12.79
C SER A 283 21.39 -12.15 11.43
N LEU A 284 22.44 -11.50 10.89
CA LEU A 284 23.03 -11.87 9.61
C LEU A 284 23.89 -13.11 9.76
N THR A 285 23.72 -14.08 8.86
CA THR A 285 24.53 -15.30 8.82
C THR A 285 25.79 -15.15 7.97
N ASN A 286 25.84 -14.13 7.13
CA ASN A 286 26.96 -13.81 6.24
C ASN A 286 27.29 -12.31 6.25
N GLY A 287 27.14 -11.66 7.43
CA GLY A 287 27.46 -10.23 7.62
C GLY A 287 28.96 -9.94 7.59
N PRO A 288 29.34 -8.70 7.87
CA PRO A 288 28.48 -7.56 8.15
C PRO A 288 27.70 -7.05 6.92
N LEU A 289 26.69 -6.19 7.14
CA LEU A 289 25.98 -5.51 6.06
C LEU A 289 26.90 -4.47 5.41
N TYR A 290 27.72 -4.97 4.51
CA TYR A 290 28.67 -4.15 3.75
C TYR A 290 28.64 -4.57 2.29
N ILE A 291 28.40 -3.61 1.41
CA ILE A 291 28.36 -3.80 -0.04
C ILE A 291 29.51 -2.98 -0.64
N PRO A 292 30.54 -3.63 -1.22
CA PRO A 292 31.59 -2.91 -1.92
C PRO A 292 31.04 -2.11 -3.09
N ALA A 293 31.78 -1.06 -3.51
CA ALA A 293 31.42 -0.31 -4.71
C ALA A 293 31.29 -1.25 -5.92
N ASP A 294 30.33 -0.95 -6.81
CA ASP A 294 30.08 -1.66 -8.06
C ASP A 294 29.76 -3.16 -7.93
N GLN A 295 29.36 -3.58 -6.74
CA GLN A 295 29.00 -4.97 -6.46
C GLN A 295 27.53 -5.14 -6.03
N THR A 296 26.98 -6.31 -6.33
CA THR A 296 25.74 -6.79 -5.74
C THR A 296 26.03 -7.92 -4.78
N LYS A 297 25.51 -7.85 -3.56
CA LYS A 297 25.71 -8.84 -2.52
C LYS A 297 24.37 -9.28 -1.94
N THR A 298 24.20 -10.60 -1.77
CA THR A 298 23.05 -11.16 -1.08
C THR A 298 23.39 -11.40 0.39
N PHE A 299 22.50 -10.95 1.27
CA PHE A 299 22.60 -11.16 2.71
C PHE A 299 21.51 -12.13 3.17
N TYR A 300 21.84 -12.93 4.16
CA TYR A 300 20.92 -13.88 4.79
C TYR A 300 20.78 -13.54 6.27
N SER A 301 19.54 -13.48 6.73
CA SER A 301 19.22 -13.28 8.13
C SER A 301 18.25 -14.34 8.59
N LYS A 302 18.41 -14.84 9.81
CA LYS A 302 17.49 -15.80 10.42
C LYS A 302 17.25 -15.49 11.89
N THR A 303 16.06 -15.85 12.34
CA THR A 303 15.68 -15.85 13.75
C THR A 303 15.10 -17.21 14.09
N VAL A 304 15.57 -17.80 15.18
CA VAL A 304 15.01 -19.04 15.74
C VAL A 304 13.90 -18.65 16.71
N LEU A 305 12.73 -19.22 16.51
CA LEU A 305 11.60 -19.00 17.40
C LEU A 305 11.62 -20.01 18.56
N ASN A 306 11.47 -19.50 19.78
CA ASN A 306 11.38 -20.33 20.99
C ASN A 306 9.94 -20.54 21.45
N PHE A 307 8.97 -20.06 20.68
CA PHE A 307 7.54 -20.16 20.97
C PHE A 307 6.73 -20.15 19.66
N LYS A 308 5.54 -20.69 19.75
CA LYS A 308 4.57 -20.69 18.65
C LYS A 308 3.94 -19.29 18.49
N LEU A 309 3.84 -18.81 17.26
CA LEU A 309 3.17 -17.55 16.96
C LEU A 309 2.31 -17.63 15.69
N SER A 310 1.43 -16.66 15.53
CA SER A 310 0.64 -16.49 14.31
C SER A 310 1.09 -15.22 13.61
N VAL A 311 1.53 -15.37 12.35
CA VAL A 311 1.88 -14.24 11.49
C VAL A 311 0.65 -13.82 10.70
N PHE A 312 0.25 -12.56 10.81
CA PHE A 312 -0.90 -11.98 10.12
C PHE A 312 -0.49 -11.14 8.91
N ALA A 313 0.69 -10.53 8.99
CA ALA A 313 1.19 -9.65 7.95
C ALA A 313 2.72 -9.64 7.95
N VAL A 314 3.29 -9.26 6.82
CA VAL A 314 4.72 -9.03 6.67
C VAL A 314 4.97 -7.69 5.99
N GLY A 315 5.95 -6.93 6.50
CA GLY A 315 6.36 -5.62 5.99
C GLY A 315 7.84 -5.66 5.59
N PRO A 316 8.19 -6.12 4.38
CA PRO A 316 9.57 -6.07 3.91
C PRO A 316 10.02 -4.64 3.73
N HIS A 317 11.28 -4.35 4.09
CA HIS A 317 11.87 -3.02 3.97
C HIS A 317 13.33 -3.12 3.54
N MET A 318 13.68 -2.37 2.52
CA MET A 318 15.04 -2.05 2.08
C MET A 318 15.09 -0.60 1.62
N HIS A 319 16.31 -0.08 1.45
CA HIS A 319 16.53 1.26 0.90
C HIS A 319 16.72 1.23 -0.63
N LEU A 320 17.09 2.38 -1.21
CA LEU A 320 17.21 2.61 -2.66
C LEU A 320 18.07 1.58 -3.41
N VAL A 321 19.14 1.09 -2.78
CA VAL A 321 20.05 0.12 -3.42
C VAL A 321 19.55 -1.32 -3.37
N GLY A 322 18.42 -1.57 -2.70
CA GLY A 322 17.79 -2.89 -2.67
C GLY A 322 17.48 -3.42 -4.07
N LYS A 323 17.60 -4.72 -4.26
CA LYS A 323 17.29 -5.39 -5.55
C LYS A 323 16.15 -6.39 -5.41
N SER A 324 16.18 -7.22 -4.39
CA SER A 324 15.15 -8.22 -4.12
C SER A 324 15.13 -8.59 -2.65
N ILE A 325 13.98 -9.03 -2.15
CA ILE A 325 13.84 -9.54 -0.78
C ILE A 325 12.87 -10.72 -0.76
N LYS A 326 13.26 -11.75 0.00
CA LYS A 326 12.45 -12.94 0.16
C LYS A 326 12.45 -13.36 1.62
N ALA A 327 11.26 -13.69 2.14
CA ALA A 327 11.11 -14.20 3.50
C ALA A 327 10.23 -15.44 3.53
N TYR A 328 10.61 -16.38 4.38
CA TYR A 328 9.91 -17.65 4.59
C TYR A 328 10.26 -18.21 5.97
N ASN A 329 9.43 -19.10 6.48
CA ASN A 329 9.74 -19.94 7.64
C ASN A 329 10.18 -21.32 7.18
N VAL A 330 11.12 -21.90 7.88
CA VAL A 330 11.55 -23.29 7.71
C VAL A 330 11.13 -24.07 8.95
N ASN A 331 10.31 -25.10 8.76
CA ASN A 331 9.88 -26.02 9.81
C ASN A 331 10.25 -27.45 9.40
N GLY A 332 11.36 -27.97 9.92
CA GLY A 332 11.91 -29.24 9.48
C GLY A 332 12.26 -29.25 7.99
N LYS A 333 11.54 -30.02 7.18
CA LYS A 333 11.73 -30.09 5.71
C LYS A 333 10.80 -29.14 4.96
N ASP A 334 9.83 -28.54 5.63
CA ASP A 334 8.80 -27.72 5.01
C ASP A 334 9.20 -26.25 5.01
N THR A 335 8.90 -25.58 3.90
CA THR A 335 9.07 -24.13 3.77
C THR A 335 7.70 -23.47 3.65
N ILE A 336 7.41 -22.55 4.57
CA ILE A 336 6.18 -21.75 4.57
C ILE A 336 6.50 -20.38 4.00
N PRO A 337 5.97 -20.01 2.80
CA PRO A 337 6.27 -18.75 2.15
C PRO A 337 5.60 -17.57 2.87
N PHE A 338 6.34 -16.47 3.04
CA PHE A 338 5.81 -15.21 3.54
C PHE A 338 5.78 -14.13 2.46
N VAL A 339 6.91 -13.81 1.85
CA VAL A 339 6.98 -12.80 0.78
C VAL A 339 8.16 -13.07 -0.14
N ASP A 340 7.96 -12.77 -1.42
CA ASP A 340 9.01 -12.77 -2.45
C ASP A 340 8.79 -11.52 -3.31
N ILE A 341 9.76 -10.60 -3.29
CA ILE A 341 9.80 -9.40 -4.12
C ILE A 341 11.04 -9.49 -5.00
N PRO A 342 10.91 -10.00 -6.21
CA PRO A 342 12.06 -10.22 -7.11
C PRO A 342 12.65 -8.92 -7.65
N ASN A 343 11.84 -7.87 -7.75
CA ASN A 343 12.24 -6.55 -8.22
C ASN A 343 11.80 -5.51 -7.18
N TRP A 344 12.73 -5.14 -6.29
CA TRP A 344 12.46 -4.17 -5.27
C TRP A 344 12.33 -2.77 -5.85
N ASP A 345 11.29 -2.06 -5.43
CA ASP A 345 11.12 -0.64 -5.67
C ASP A 345 10.91 0.08 -4.33
N PHE A 346 11.82 0.98 -3.99
CA PHE A 346 11.79 1.74 -2.73
C PHE A 346 10.51 2.58 -2.59
N HIS A 347 9.91 3.03 -3.69
CA HIS A 347 8.70 3.85 -3.67
C HIS A 347 7.41 3.05 -3.41
N TRP A 348 7.44 1.73 -3.54
CA TRP A 348 6.27 0.85 -3.40
C TRP A 348 6.38 -0.12 -2.23
N GLN A 349 6.84 0.38 -1.10
CA GLN A 349 6.88 -0.38 0.15
C GLN A 349 5.48 -0.48 0.75
N ARG A 350 5.12 -1.66 1.25
CA ARG A 350 3.82 -1.87 1.88
C ARG A 350 3.81 -3.05 2.84
N THR A 351 2.79 -3.09 3.69
CA THR A 351 2.47 -4.26 4.50
C THR A 351 1.61 -5.23 3.69
N TYR A 352 2.03 -6.48 3.61
CA TYR A 352 1.31 -7.58 2.96
C TYR A 352 0.53 -8.36 4.00
N ILE A 353 -0.79 -8.19 4.02
CA ILE A 353 -1.69 -8.88 4.94
C ILE A 353 -1.97 -10.28 4.38
N LEU A 354 -1.69 -11.32 5.15
CA LEU A 354 -1.95 -12.70 4.75
C LEU A 354 -3.48 -12.94 4.70
N ARG A 355 -3.94 -13.71 3.71
CA ARG A 355 -5.37 -14.07 3.59
C ARG A 355 -5.87 -14.85 4.80
N THR A 356 -5.00 -15.67 5.35
CA THR A 356 -5.20 -16.39 6.61
C THR A 356 -3.94 -16.29 7.45
N PRO A 357 -4.06 -16.17 8.78
CA PRO A 357 -2.90 -16.20 9.65
C PRO A 357 -2.08 -17.46 9.43
N THR A 358 -0.77 -17.31 9.34
CA THR A 358 0.15 -18.44 9.21
C THR A 358 0.71 -18.78 10.59
N ILE A 359 0.50 -20.01 11.03
CA ILE A 359 1.07 -20.50 12.28
C ILE A 359 2.52 -20.90 12.02
N VAL A 360 3.40 -20.38 12.87
CA VAL A 360 4.81 -20.74 12.90
C VAL A 360 5.06 -21.46 14.22
N GLU A 361 5.51 -22.68 14.13
CA GLU A 361 5.83 -23.53 15.29
C GLU A 361 7.20 -23.13 15.89
N LYS A 362 7.46 -23.64 17.10
CA LYS A 362 8.74 -23.48 17.81
C LYS A 362 9.87 -24.18 17.05
#